data_d39c611881f6695ca8045b22613d378a
#
_entry.id   d39c611881f6695ca8045b22613d378a
#
_cell.length_a   1.000
_cell.length_b   1.000
_cell.length_c   1.000
_cell.angle_alpha   90.00
_cell.angle_beta   90.00
_cell.angle_gamma   90.00
#
_symmetry.space_group_name_H-M   'P 1'
#
loop_
_entity.id
_entity.type
_entity.pdbx_description
1 polymer ?
#
loop_
_entity_poly.entity_id
_entity_poly.type
_entity_poly.pdbx_seq_one_letter_code
_entity_poly.pdbx_strand_id
1 'polypeptide(L)'
;MYKRQGPHYARLLGEMYPQAQLVAVGYAKTDPLFWPEQRRPRFDLVSAGLDPTRPTLLYAPTHSPSSFALMSDRFPADLDGWNVIVKPHYLSFFSSSRRPQRRLMERWSSFDNCHVATLEHFDPVPFMTVSDLLVSDASSVLFEFAATGKPVVWCDFLALPWYRRGPFRYRLRKRMDASIDAYRDVAAHAAGYAELRRVVEDEHAHPDRRADARRRATEQLIGATDGRVSERIVDWLLAHVGPTTRPRAAAAGARV
;
A
#
# COMPACT_ATOMS: atom_id res chain seq x y z
N MET A 1 3.75 23.83 -4.07
CA MET A 1 2.60 23.26 -3.32
C MET A 1 2.83 21.77 -3.14
N TYR A 2 3.00 21.29 -1.93
CA TYR A 2 3.15 19.87 -1.63
C TYR A 2 1.80 19.33 -1.16
N LYS A 3 1.22 18.39 -1.92
CA LYS A 3 0.01 17.66 -1.51
C LYS A 3 0.42 16.65 -0.46
N ARG A 4 -0.13 16.71 0.75
CA ARG A 4 0.25 15.77 1.81
C ARG A 4 -0.94 15.22 2.56
N GLN A 5 -0.76 13.98 2.95
CA GLN A 5 -1.69 13.03 3.47
C GLN A 5 -2.31 13.54 4.78
N GLY A 6 -1.71 13.33 5.90
CA GLY A 6 -2.23 13.71 7.19
C GLY A 6 -1.37 14.77 7.92
N PRO A 7 -1.76 15.13 9.16
CA PRO A 7 -1.07 16.12 10.00
C PRO A 7 0.41 15.81 10.25
N HIS A 8 0.77 14.53 10.35
CA HIS A 8 2.15 14.07 10.54
C HIS A 8 3.07 14.59 9.42
N TYR A 9 2.68 14.36 8.17
CA TYR A 9 3.48 14.83 7.01
C TYR A 9 3.42 16.34 6.82
N ALA A 10 2.31 16.99 7.16
CA ALA A 10 2.22 18.44 7.12
C ALA A 10 3.23 19.07 8.08
N ARG A 11 3.39 18.52 9.30
CA ARG A 11 4.39 18.97 10.27
C ARG A 11 5.82 18.79 9.76
N LEU A 12 6.18 17.56 9.32
CA LEU A 12 7.53 17.28 8.80
C LEU A 12 7.92 18.20 7.64
N LEU A 13 6.96 18.49 6.76
CA LEU A 13 7.23 19.41 5.66
C LEU A 13 7.33 20.86 6.10
N GLY A 14 6.55 21.30 7.10
CA GLY A 14 6.67 22.63 7.66
C GLY A 14 8.04 22.88 8.24
N GLU A 15 8.64 21.86 8.88
CA GLU A 15 10.01 21.90 9.38
C GLU A 15 11.04 22.00 8.24
N MET A 16 10.82 21.24 7.15
CA MET A 16 11.74 21.24 5.99
C MET A 16 11.59 22.47 5.08
N TYR A 17 10.38 23.01 4.99
CA TYR A 17 10.02 24.11 4.08
C TYR A 17 9.18 25.17 4.79
N PRO A 18 9.76 25.94 5.72
CA PRO A 18 9.02 26.90 6.56
C PRO A 18 8.33 28.02 5.76
N GLN A 19 8.75 28.26 4.52
CA GLN A 19 8.15 29.26 3.64
C GLN A 19 7.00 28.70 2.78
N ALA A 20 6.75 27.37 2.84
CA ALA A 20 5.70 26.76 2.02
C ALA A 20 4.34 26.86 2.70
N GLN A 21 3.32 27.25 1.95
CA GLN A 21 1.93 27.09 2.40
C GLN A 21 1.55 25.62 2.34
N LEU A 22 1.27 25.03 3.49
CA LEU A 22 0.89 23.62 3.62
C LEU A 22 -0.60 23.52 3.94
N VAL A 23 -1.29 22.68 3.19
CA VAL A 23 -2.72 22.42 3.40
C VAL A 23 -2.92 20.93 3.61
N ALA A 24 -3.39 20.54 4.78
CA ALA A 24 -3.69 19.15 5.14
C ALA A 24 -5.07 18.78 4.58
N VAL A 25 -5.12 18.28 3.35
CA VAL A 25 -6.38 17.91 2.67
C VAL A 25 -6.73 16.44 2.82
N GLY A 26 -5.81 15.58 3.24
CA GLY A 26 -5.91 14.13 3.27
C GLY A 26 -5.17 13.47 2.11
N TYR A 27 -5.34 12.16 1.94
CA TYR A 27 -4.65 11.37 0.91
C TYR A 27 -5.61 10.93 -0.20
N ALA A 28 -5.64 11.66 -1.29
CA ALA A 28 -6.58 11.46 -2.41
C ALA A 28 -6.54 10.06 -3.04
N LYS A 29 -5.40 9.36 -2.97
CA LYS A 29 -5.28 7.97 -3.46
C LYS A 29 -6.23 7.02 -2.74
N THR A 30 -6.58 7.32 -1.49
CA THR A 30 -7.48 6.47 -0.69
C THR A 30 -8.96 6.82 -0.87
N ASP A 31 -9.32 7.91 -1.54
CA ASP A 31 -10.73 8.29 -1.76
C ASP A 31 -11.60 7.12 -2.24
N PRO A 32 -11.15 6.30 -3.25
CA PRO A 32 -12.00 5.21 -3.74
C PRO A 32 -12.30 4.12 -2.72
N LEU A 33 -11.48 3.97 -1.67
CA LEU A 33 -11.75 3.01 -0.57
C LEU A 33 -12.97 3.42 0.27
N PHE A 34 -13.30 4.73 0.29
CA PHE A 34 -14.35 5.32 1.12
C PHE A 34 -15.56 5.80 0.30
N TRP A 35 -15.58 5.56 -1.00
CA TRP A 35 -16.77 5.83 -1.82
C TRP A 35 -17.94 4.92 -1.42
N PRO A 36 -19.19 5.31 -1.73
CA PRO A 36 -20.33 4.42 -1.61
C PRO A 36 -20.06 3.07 -2.31
N GLU A 37 -20.59 1.99 -1.76
CA GLU A 37 -20.27 0.63 -2.19
C GLU A 37 -20.44 0.42 -3.70
N GLN A 38 -21.48 0.99 -4.30
CA GLN A 38 -21.77 0.88 -5.73
C GLN A 38 -20.72 1.54 -6.64
N ARG A 39 -19.93 2.46 -6.11
CA ARG A 39 -18.87 3.18 -6.85
C ARG A 39 -17.47 2.66 -6.53
N ARG A 40 -17.32 1.85 -5.47
CA ARG A 40 -16.00 1.34 -5.08
C ARG A 40 -15.43 0.44 -6.17
N PRO A 41 -14.20 0.66 -6.61
CA PRO A 41 -13.52 -0.31 -7.46
C PRO A 41 -13.40 -1.63 -6.70
N ARG A 42 -13.85 -2.72 -7.30
CA ARG A 42 -13.78 -4.07 -6.71
C ARG A 42 -13.12 -5.02 -7.68
N PHE A 43 -12.28 -5.88 -7.15
CA PHE A 43 -11.73 -7.00 -7.89
C PHE A 43 -12.76 -8.15 -7.90
N ASP A 44 -12.97 -8.75 -9.06
CA ASP A 44 -13.90 -9.87 -9.21
C ASP A 44 -13.21 -11.18 -8.82
N LEU A 45 -13.50 -11.66 -7.61
CA LEU A 45 -12.94 -12.90 -7.07
C LEU A 45 -13.38 -14.11 -7.90
N VAL A 46 -14.65 -14.15 -8.33
CA VAL A 46 -15.21 -15.30 -9.08
C VAL A 46 -14.55 -15.41 -10.45
N SER A 47 -14.45 -14.30 -11.18
CA SER A 47 -13.77 -14.27 -12.49
C SER A 47 -12.28 -14.60 -12.38
N ALA A 48 -11.68 -14.38 -11.21
CA ALA A 48 -10.29 -14.76 -10.92
C ALA A 48 -10.11 -16.21 -10.47
N GLY A 49 -11.20 -17.00 -10.38
CA GLY A 49 -11.20 -18.37 -9.93
C GLY A 49 -11.11 -18.56 -8.41
N LEU A 50 -11.33 -17.47 -7.64
CA LEU A 50 -11.30 -17.50 -6.18
C LEU A 50 -12.70 -17.75 -5.60
N ASP A 51 -12.76 -18.37 -4.43
CA ASP A 51 -13.99 -18.69 -3.72
C ASP A 51 -14.49 -17.46 -2.91
N PRO A 52 -15.61 -16.84 -3.28
CA PRO A 52 -16.11 -15.64 -2.58
C PRO A 52 -16.60 -15.90 -1.15
N THR A 53 -16.69 -17.18 -0.72
CA THR A 53 -17.10 -17.55 0.64
C THR A 53 -15.92 -17.65 1.62
N ARG A 54 -14.67 -17.64 1.09
CA ARG A 54 -13.46 -17.69 1.91
C ARG A 54 -12.97 -16.30 2.26
N PRO A 55 -12.34 -16.11 3.43
CA PRO A 55 -11.66 -14.87 3.74
C PRO A 55 -10.53 -14.63 2.72
N THR A 56 -10.33 -13.36 2.38
CA THR A 56 -9.36 -12.97 1.36
C THR A 56 -8.21 -12.20 1.98
N LEU A 57 -6.99 -12.70 1.80
CA LEU A 57 -5.75 -12.08 2.19
C LEU A 57 -5.11 -11.36 1.00
N LEU A 58 -4.75 -10.08 1.17
CA LEU A 58 -3.93 -9.33 0.23
C LEU A 58 -2.47 -9.35 0.69
N TYR A 59 -1.58 -9.93 -0.11
CA TYR A 59 -0.14 -9.81 0.09
C TYR A 59 0.42 -8.74 -0.86
N ALA A 60 0.81 -7.59 -0.31
CA ALA A 60 1.31 -6.44 -1.07
C ALA A 60 2.71 -6.01 -0.59
N PRO A 61 3.76 -6.76 -0.97
CA PRO A 61 5.13 -6.48 -0.54
C PRO A 61 5.71 -5.23 -1.21
N THR A 62 6.70 -4.59 -0.52
CA THR A 62 7.45 -3.49 -1.11
C THR A 62 8.41 -3.99 -2.20
N HIS A 63 9.03 -3.02 -2.90
CA HIS A 63 10.04 -3.34 -3.90
C HIS A 63 11.37 -3.83 -3.29
N SER A 64 11.94 -3.13 -2.30
CA SER A 64 13.24 -3.46 -1.66
C SER A 64 13.59 -2.48 -0.53
N PRO A 65 13.95 -2.97 0.66
CA PRO A 65 13.96 -4.38 1.07
C PRO A 65 12.55 -4.96 1.17
N SER A 66 12.40 -6.27 1.05
CA SER A 66 11.10 -6.92 0.98
C SER A 66 11.12 -8.32 1.57
N SER A 67 10.01 -8.76 2.14
CA SER A 67 9.79 -10.14 2.55
C SER A 67 9.68 -11.11 1.37
N PHE A 68 9.38 -10.62 0.17
CA PHE A 68 8.98 -11.42 -0.99
C PHE A 68 9.92 -12.60 -1.27
N ALA A 69 11.23 -12.36 -1.31
CA ALA A 69 12.20 -13.41 -1.61
C ALA A 69 12.45 -14.40 -0.45
N LEU A 70 11.84 -14.16 0.71
CA LEU A 70 11.89 -15.01 1.90
C LEU A 70 10.58 -15.76 2.15
N MET A 71 9.57 -15.53 1.31
CA MET A 71 8.34 -16.31 1.32
C MET A 71 8.59 -17.72 0.78
N SER A 72 7.80 -18.69 1.27
CA SER A 72 7.77 -20.06 0.76
C SER A 72 7.17 -20.11 -0.64
N ASP A 73 7.64 -21.05 -1.45
CA ASP A 73 7.00 -21.40 -2.72
C ASP A 73 5.60 -22.05 -2.53
N ARG A 74 5.29 -22.50 -1.30
CA ARG A 74 4.00 -23.03 -0.89
C ARG A 74 3.10 -22.00 -0.20
N PHE A 75 3.46 -20.71 -0.20
CA PHE A 75 2.74 -19.68 0.56
C PHE A 75 1.20 -19.73 0.41
N PRO A 76 0.60 -19.86 -0.80
CA PRO A 76 -0.85 -20.00 -0.90
C PRO A 76 -1.38 -21.31 -0.30
N ALA A 77 -0.67 -22.42 -0.46
CA ALA A 77 -1.08 -23.72 0.11
C ALA A 77 -0.97 -23.75 1.65
N ASP A 78 -0.02 -23.00 2.21
CA ASP A 78 0.12 -22.86 3.66
C ASP A 78 -1.03 -22.03 4.28
N LEU A 79 -1.85 -21.37 3.43
CA LEU A 79 -3.06 -20.61 3.76
C LEU A 79 -4.29 -21.24 3.05
N ASP A 80 -4.46 -22.53 3.15
CA ASP A 80 -5.46 -23.35 2.42
C ASP A 80 -6.92 -22.92 2.68
N GLY A 81 -7.21 -22.30 3.83
CA GLY A 81 -8.55 -21.75 4.16
C GLY A 81 -8.81 -20.34 3.60
N TRP A 82 -7.84 -19.73 2.89
CA TRP A 82 -7.90 -18.36 2.42
C TRP A 82 -7.86 -18.26 0.90
N ASN A 83 -8.47 -17.21 0.37
CA ASN A 83 -8.04 -16.66 -0.91
C ASN A 83 -6.78 -15.81 -0.70
N VAL A 84 -5.78 -15.99 -1.53
CA VAL A 84 -4.54 -15.21 -1.49
C VAL A 84 -4.41 -14.36 -2.74
N ILE A 85 -4.53 -13.05 -2.60
CA ILE A 85 -4.23 -12.11 -3.68
C ILE A 85 -2.81 -11.59 -3.48
N VAL A 86 -1.95 -11.81 -4.46
CA VAL A 86 -0.58 -11.29 -4.46
C VAL A 86 -0.53 -10.07 -5.36
N LYS A 87 -0.23 -8.89 -4.80
CA LYS A 87 -0.07 -7.63 -5.54
C LYS A 87 1.38 -7.16 -5.48
N PRO A 88 2.26 -7.65 -6.37
CA PRO A 88 3.67 -7.29 -6.36
C PRO A 88 3.85 -5.79 -6.69
N HIS A 89 4.92 -5.21 -6.19
CA HIS A 89 5.34 -3.89 -6.67
C HIS A 89 5.73 -3.99 -8.16
N TYR A 90 5.35 -3.00 -8.98
CA TYR A 90 5.56 -3.05 -10.44
C TYR A 90 7.03 -3.29 -10.84
N LEU A 91 8.00 -2.80 -10.06
CA LEU A 91 9.42 -3.05 -10.31
C LEU A 91 9.84 -4.52 -10.13
N SER A 92 9.01 -5.36 -9.53
CA SER A 92 9.29 -6.80 -9.42
C SER A 92 9.23 -7.52 -10.78
N PHE A 93 8.57 -6.93 -11.78
CA PHE A 93 8.43 -7.49 -13.11
C PHE A 93 9.61 -7.17 -14.03
N PHE A 94 10.31 -6.05 -13.85
CA PHE A 94 11.26 -5.53 -14.83
C PHE A 94 12.72 -5.88 -14.56
N SER A 95 13.14 -6.06 -13.31
CA SER A 95 14.55 -6.25 -12.98
C SER A 95 15.00 -7.69 -13.12
N SER A 96 16.13 -7.94 -13.80
CA SER A 96 16.76 -9.27 -13.87
C SER A 96 17.14 -9.82 -12.48
N SER A 97 17.50 -8.94 -11.55
CA SER A 97 17.77 -9.32 -10.16
C SER A 97 16.54 -9.85 -9.40
N ARG A 98 15.34 -9.75 -10.01
CA ARG A 98 14.06 -10.21 -9.45
C ARG A 98 13.59 -11.56 -10.00
N ARG A 99 14.46 -12.32 -10.69
CA ARG A 99 14.14 -13.68 -11.15
C ARG A 99 13.57 -14.58 -10.04
N PRO A 100 14.09 -14.57 -8.81
CA PRO A 100 13.51 -15.38 -7.74
C PRO A 100 12.04 -14.98 -7.42
N GLN A 101 11.74 -13.69 -7.41
CA GLN A 101 10.37 -13.21 -7.20
C GLN A 101 9.43 -13.65 -8.32
N ARG A 102 9.86 -13.57 -9.59
CA ARG A 102 9.06 -14.03 -10.73
C ARG A 102 8.77 -15.52 -10.68
N ARG A 103 9.76 -16.35 -10.32
CA ARG A 103 9.55 -17.80 -10.12
C ARG A 103 8.53 -18.09 -9.02
N LEU A 104 8.56 -17.33 -7.92
CA LEU A 104 7.55 -17.44 -6.87
C LEU A 104 6.16 -17.05 -7.40
N MET A 105 6.04 -15.96 -8.15
CA MET A 105 4.77 -15.55 -8.77
C MET A 105 4.21 -16.63 -9.70
N GLU A 106 5.05 -17.18 -10.59
CA GLU A 106 4.70 -18.28 -11.49
C GLU A 106 4.25 -19.52 -10.70
N ARG A 107 4.96 -19.87 -9.61
CA ARG A 107 4.60 -20.98 -8.75
C ARG A 107 3.28 -20.74 -8.03
N TRP A 108 3.09 -19.54 -7.46
CA TRP A 108 1.88 -19.20 -6.71
C TRP A 108 0.63 -19.13 -7.59
N SER A 109 0.76 -18.67 -8.84
CA SER A 109 -0.36 -18.64 -9.78
C SER A 109 -0.87 -20.03 -10.19
N SER A 110 -0.18 -21.12 -9.83
CA SER A 110 -0.63 -22.49 -10.05
C SER A 110 -1.51 -23.06 -8.92
N PHE A 111 -1.75 -22.30 -7.84
CA PHE A 111 -2.63 -22.72 -6.76
C PHE A 111 -4.04 -22.15 -6.96
N ASP A 112 -5.07 -22.98 -6.79
CA ASP A 112 -6.47 -22.62 -7.02
C ASP A 112 -6.97 -21.50 -6.08
N ASN A 113 -6.36 -21.35 -4.90
CA ASN A 113 -6.68 -20.30 -3.95
C ASN A 113 -5.84 -19.02 -4.10
N CYS A 114 -5.11 -18.87 -5.21
CA CYS A 114 -4.18 -17.74 -5.39
C CYS A 114 -4.39 -17.00 -6.71
N HIS A 115 -4.50 -15.68 -6.62
CA HIS A 115 -4.43 -14.78 -7.76
C HIS A 115 -3.20 -13.88 -7.67
N VAL A 116 -2.34 -13.91 -8.70
CA VAL A 116 -1.18 -13.01 -8.81
C VAL A 116 -1.51 -11.87 -9.76
N ALA A 117 -1.60 -10.66 -9.24
CA ALA A 117 -1.90 -9.47 -10.02
C ALA A 117 -0.78 -9.16 -11.04
N THR A 118 -1.18 -8.86 -12.26
CA THR A 118 -0.29 -8.51 -13.38
C THR A 118 0.04 -7.00 -13.40
N LEU A 119 0.83 -6.57 -14.40
CA LEU A 119 1.14 -5.16 -14.62
C LEU A 119 -0.08 -4.32 -14.98
N GLU A 120 -1.11 -4.90 -15.57
CA GLU A 120 -2.37 -4.23 -15.89
C GLU A 120 -3.12 -3.77 -14.63
N HIS A 121 -2.94 -4.50 -13.53
CA HIS A 121 -3.50 -4.17 -12.23
C HIS A 121 -2.59 -3.20 -11.48
N PHE A 122 -2.37 -1.99 -12.01
CA PHE A 122 -1.46 -1.01 -11.39
C PHE A 122 -1.98 -0.52 -10.03
N ASP A 123 -3.28 -0.24 -9.93
CA ASP A 123 -3.93 0.25 -8.71
C ASP A 123 -4.19 -0.88 -7.70
N PRO A 124 -3.75 -0.77 -6.44
CA PRO A 124 -4.06 -1.76 -5.39
C PRO A 124 -5.48 -1.64 -4.82
N VAL A 125 -6.18 -0.53 -5.03
CA VAL A 125 -7.48 -0.26 -4.40
C VAL A 125 -8.52 -1.36 -4.68
N PRO A 126 -8.72 -1.87 -5.91
CA PRO A 126 -9.69 -2.94 -6.17
C PRO A 126 -9.45 -4.20 -5.33
N PHE A 127 -8.20 -4.52 -5.06
CA PHE A 127 -7.82 -5.67 -4.21
C PHE A 127 -8.05 -5.37 -2.73
N MET A 128 -7.74 -4.14 -2.27
CA MET A 128 -7.97 -3.72 -0.89
C MET A 128 -9.46 -3.78 -0.50
N THR A 129 -10.36 -3.46 -1.44
CA THR A 129 -11.80 -3.43 -1.17
C THR A 129 -12.37 -4.82 -0.90
N VAL A 130 -11.85 -5.85 -1.54
CA VAL A 130 -12.32 -7.24 -1.41
C VAL A 130 -11.56 -8.05 -0.36
N SER A 131 -10.45 -7.54 0.15
CA SER A 131 -9.63 -8.26 1.12
C SER A 131 -10.06 -8.00 2.56
N ASP A 132 -9.97 -9.03 3.40
CA ASP A 132 -10.29 -8.99 4.83
C ASP A 132 -9.07 -8.68 5.68
N LEU A 133 -7.87 -8.98 5.18
CA LEU A 133 -6.61 -8.78 5.86
C LEU A 133 -5.50 -8.44 4.85
N LEU A 134 -4.59 -7.54 5.26
CA LEU A 134 -3.37 -7.23 4.51
C LEU A 134 -2.13 -7.84 5.18
N VAL A 135 -1.28 -8.48 4.38
CA VAL A 135 0.12 -8.78 4.72
C VAL A 135 1.02 -7.89 3.88
N SER A 136 1.90 -7.14 4.51
CA SER A 136 2.81 -6.23 3.80
C SER A 136 4.12 -6.02 4.57
N ASP A 137 5.06 -5.39 3.90
CA ASP A 137 6.29 -4.87 4.49
C ASP A 137 6.07 -3.43 5.00
N ALA A 138 7.13 -2.75 5.45
CA ALA A 138 7.09 -1.32 5.76
C ALA A 138 6.82 -0.49 4.50
N SER A 139 5.56 -0.19 4.22
CA SER A 139 5.13 0.54 3.02
C SER A 139 3.89 1.41 3.27
N SER A 140 3.64 2.39 2.40
CA SER A 140 2.44 3.24 2.48
C SER A 140 1.14 2.44 2.34
N VAL A 141 1.16 1.35 1.57
CA VAL A 141 0.01 0.44 1.36
C VAL A 141 -0.52 -0.11 2.68
N LEU A 142 0.38 -0.36 3.65
CA LEU A 142 0.03 -0.83 4.98
C LEU A 142 -0.91 0.16 5.69
N PHE A 143 -0.56 1.45 5.67
CA PHE A 143 -1.36 2.50 6.30
C PHE A 143 -2.61 2.85 5.48
N GLU A 144 -2.53 2.76 4.16
CA GLU A 144 -3.67 2.92 3.26
C GLU A 144 -4.75 1.86 3.55
N PHE A 145 -4.32 0.60 3.75
CA PHE A 145 -5.24 -0.48 4.12
C PHE A 145 -5.74 -0.37 5.57
N ALA A 146 -4.86 -0.04 6.52
CA ALA A 146 -5.22 0.18 7.93
C ALA A 146 -6.31 1.24 8.09
N ALA A 147 -6.36 2.24 7.20
CA ALA A 147 -7.39 3.27 7.17
C ALA A 147 -8.80 2.72 6.89
N THR A 148 -8.93 1.52 6.32
CA THR A 148 -10.22 0.82 6.18
C THR A 148 -10.74 0.21 7.48
N GLY A 149 -9.94 0.24 8.56
CA GLY A 149 -10.23 -0.40 9.84
C GLY A 149 -9.90 -1.89 9.88
N LYS A 150 -9.58 -2.53 8.75
CA LYS A 150 -9.32 -3.96 8.63
C LYS A 150 -7.94 -4.35 9.20
N PRO A 151 -7.77 -5.64 9.61
CA PRO A 151 -6.53 -6.17 10.17
C PRO A 151 -5.33 -6.08 9.23
N VAL A 152 -4.15 -5.86 9.81
CA VAL A 152 -2.89 -5.78 9.06
C VAL A 152 -1.81 -6.63 9.74
N VAL A 153 -1.03 -7.34 8.95
CA VAL A 153 0.18 -8.05 9.37
C VAL A 153 1.40 -7.44 8.70
N TRP A 154 2.37 -7.06 9.51
CA TRP A 154 3.64 -6.47 9.08
C TRP A 154 4.75 -7.51 9.11
N CYS A 155 5.37 -7.80 7.96
CA CYS A 155 6.53 -8.67 7.86
C CYS A 155 7.80 -7.95 8.32
N ASP A 156 8.40 -8.40 9.43
CA ASP A 156 9.68 -7.89 9.94
C ASP A 156 10.89 -8.59 9.29
N PHE A 157 10.65 -9.70 8.59
CA PHE A 157 11.68 -10.44 7.86
C PHE A 157 11.85 -9.89 6.44
N LEU A 158 12.99 -9.29 6.16
CA LEU A 158 13.25 -8.63 4.88
C LEU A 158 14.51 -9.19 4.21
N ALA A 159 14.40 -9.53 2.93
CA ALA A 159 15.55 -9.87 2.10
C ALA A 159 16.40 -8.63 1.85
N LEU A 160 17.53 -8.54 2.50
CA LEU A 160 18.46 -7.43 2.35
C LEU A 160 19.52 -7.75 1.29
N PRO A 161 19.80 -6.84 0.34
CA PRO A 161 20.97 -6.93 -0.51
C PRO A 161 22.25 -6.91 0.34
N TRP A 162 23.32 -7.53 -0.15
CA TRP A 162 24.57 -7.66 0.59
C TRP A 162 25.13 -6.31 1.09
N TYR A 163 25.02 -5.24 0.28
CA TYR A 163 25.47 -3.89 0.61
C TYR A 163 24.64 -3.16 1.68
N ARG A 164 23.65 -3.85 2.27
CA ARG A 164 22.82 -3.38 3.40
C ARG A 164 22.84 -4.34 4.58
N ARG A 165 23.71 -5.36 4.55
CA ARG A 165 23.87 -6.34 5.64
C ARG A 165 25.04 -5.96 6.54
N GLY A 166 25.10 -6.56 7.73
CA GLY A 166 26.22 -6.39 8.68
C GLY A 166 26.53 -4.92 8.95
N PRO A 167 27.80 -4.50 8.81
CA PRO A 167 28.24 -3.13 9.09
C PRO A 167 27.57 -2.07 8.21
N PHE A 168 27.04 -2.46 7.04
CA PHE A 168 26.34 -1.55 6.13
C PHE A 168 24.85 -1.35 6.45
N ARG A 169 24.36 -1.89 7.56
CA ARG A 169 22.94 -1.78 7.97
C ARG A 169 22.48 -0.32 8.20
N TYR A 170 23.39 0.60 8.47
CA TYR A 170 23.10 2.03 8.56
C TYR A 170 22.50 2.60 7.26
N ARG A 171 22.85 2.03 6.09
CA ARG A 171 22.28 2.42 4.79
C ARG A 171 20.78 2.09 4.67
N LEU A 172 20.32 1.05 5.38
CA LEU A 172 18.91 0.73 5.47
C LEU A 172 18.17 1.80 6.28
N ARG A 173 18.71 2.17 7.46
CA ARG A 173 18.12 3.20 8.32
C ARG A 173 17.95 4.55 7.62
N LYS A 174 18.91 4.94 6.78
CA LYS A 174 18.82 6.19 5.98
C LYS A 174 17.70 6.17 4.93
N ARG A 175 17.27 4.99 4.49
CA ARG A 175 16.23 4.84 3.47
C ARG A 175 14.83 4.71 4.05
N MET A 176 14.73 4.17 5.24
CA MET A 176 13.44 4.02 5.91
C MET A 176 13.10 5.32 6.65
N ASP A 177 11.86 5.72 6.52
CA ASP A 177 11.35 6.83 7.31
C ASP A 177 11.16 6.37 8.76
N ALA A 178 12.08 6.77 9.63
CA ALA A 178 12.04 6.39 11.04
C ALA A 178 10.79 6.93 11.75
N SER A 179 10.14 7.95 11.20
CA SER A 179 8.92 8.51 11.80
C SER A 179 7.74 7.56 11.77
N ILE A 180 7.73 6.58 10.84
CA ILE A 180 6.69 5.55 10.79
C ILE A 180 6.84 4.48 11.87
N ASP A 181 8.01 4.37 12.50
CA ASP A 181 8.22 3.42 13.61
C ASP A 181 7.29 3.71 14.80
N ALA A 182 6.86 4.95 14.97
CA ALA A 182 5.87 5.35 15.99
C ALA A 182 4.47 4.74 15.76
N TYR A 183 4.22 4.18 14.58
CA TYR A 183 2.94 3.60 14.18
C TYR A 183 3.00 2.09 13.93
N ARG A 184 4.02 1.41 14.46
CA ARG A 184 4.16 -0.05 14.28
C ARG A 184 3.03 -0.84 14.94
N ASP A 185 2.43 -0.29 15.99
CA ASP A 185 1.30 -0.89 16.71
C ASP A 185 0.01 -1.05 15.90
N VAL A 186 -0.07 -0.46 14.68
CA VAL A 186 -1.22 -0.63 13.77
C VAL A 186 -1.39 -2.07 13.28
N ALA A 187 -0.32 -2.87 13.28
CA ALA A 187 -0.25 -4.19 12.70
C ALA A 187 0.20 -5.26 13.71
N ALA A 188 -0.19 -6.50 13.49
CA ALA A 188 0.52 -7.63 14.06
C ALA A 188 1.84 -7.84 13.33
N HIS A 189 2.86 -8.36 14.02
CA HIS A 189 4.21 -8.51 13.47
C HIS A 189 4.56 -9.98 13.30
N ALA A 190 5.04 -10.34 12.09
CA ALA A 190 5.62 -11.64 11.81
C ALA A 190 7.15 -11.48 11.71
N ALA A 191 7.90 -12.08 12.63
CA ALA A 191 9.37 -12.02 12.65
C ALA A 191 10.01 -12.96 11.60
N GLY A 192 9.26 -13.95 11.13
CA GLY A 192 9.67 -14.89 10.09
C GLY A 192 8.49 -15.55 9.39
N TYR A 193 8.77 -16.15 8.23
CA TYR A 193 7.74 -16.86 7.47
C TYR A 193 7.07 -17.99 8.27
N ALA A 194 7.83 -18.71 9.11
CA ALA A 194 7.32 -19.85 9.86
C ALA A 194 6.15 -19.52 10.81
N GLU A 195 6.06 -18.28 11.27
CA GLU A 195 4.96 -17.84 12.15
C GLU A 195 3.85 -17.08 11.43
N LEU A 196 4.04 -16.76 10.12
CA LEU A 196 3.14 -15.89 9.37
C LEU A 196 1.68 -16.40 9.39
N ARG A 197 1.47 -17.69 9.14
CA ARG A 197 0.12 -18.30 9.17
C ARG A 197 -0.56 -18.05 10.52
N ARG A 198 0.11 -18.38 11.61
CA ARG A 198 -0.43 -18.19 12.97
C ARG A 198 -0.77 -16.73 13.25
N VAL A 199 0.10 -15.80 12.82
CA VAL A 199 -0.13 -14.35 13.03
C VAL A 199 -1.33 -13.87 12.20
N VAL A 200 -1.47 -14.34 10.96
CA VAL A 200 -2.61 -14.02 10.08
C VAL A 200 -3.93 -14.53 10.69
N GLU A 201 -3.97 -15.79 11.11
CA GLU A 201 -5.16 -16.43 11.70
C GLU A 201 -5.55 -15.74 13.03
N ASP A 202 -4.59 -15.43 13.89
CA ASP A 202 -4.83 -14.74 15.17
C ASP A 202 -5.32 -13.30 14.98
N GLU A 203 -4.74 -12.56 14.04
CA GLU A 203 -5.15 -11.18 13.78
C GLU A 203 -6.51 -11.10 13.09
N HIS A 204 -6.84 -12.07 12.24
CA HIS A 204 -8.16 -12.18 11.63
C HIS A 204 -9.24 -12.55 12.64
N ALA A 205 -8.94 -13.46 13.58
CA ALA A 205 -9.86 -13.85 14.65
C ALA A 205 -10.14 -12.71 15.65
N HIS A 206 -9.24 -11.73 15.74
CA HIS A 206 -9.35 -10.62 16.69
C HIS A 206 -9.16 -9.26 15.99
N PRO A 207 -10.04 -8.90 15.03
CA PRO A 207 -9.85 -7.74 14.15
C PRO A 207 -9.80 -6.41 14.89
N ASP A 208 -10.44 -6.31 16.07
CA ASP A 208 -10.53 -5.08 16.84
C ASP A 208 -9.34 -4.86 17.79
N ARG A 209 -8.47 -5.85 17.97
CA ARG A 209 -7.34 -5.78 18.92
C ARG A 209 -6.48 -4.52 18.73
N ARG A 210 -6.31 -4.05 17.49
CA ARG A 210 -5.52 -2.86 17.15
C ARG A 210 -6.34 -1.74 16.53
N ALA A 211 -7.65 -1.75 16.70
CA ALA A 211 -8.55 -0.75 16.08
C ALA A 211 -8.17 0.69 16.46
N ASP A 212 -7.86 0.93 17.74
CA ASP A 212 -7.46 2.25 18.23
C ASP A 212 -6.12 2.71 17.62
N ALA A 213 -5.15 1.81 17.48
CA ALA A 213 -3.87 2.12 16.87
C ALA A 213 -4.05 2.44 15.37
N ARG A 214 -4.87 1.66 14.65
CA ARG A 214 -5.21 1.94 13.25
C ARG A 214 -5.91 3.28 13.10
N ARG A 215 -6.87 3.62 13.98
CA ARG A 215 -7.55 4.92 13.96
C ARG A 215 -6.57 6.07 14.16
N ARG A 216 -5.72 6.02 15.21
CA ARG A 216 -4.69 7.05 15.46
C ARG A 216 -3.74 7.22 14.27
N ALA A 217 -3.24 6.11 13.70
CA ALA A 217 -2.37 6.17 12.54
C ALA A 217 -3.07 6.76 11.31
N THR A 218 -4.32 6.41 11.07
CA THR A 218 -5.14 6.95 9.98
C THR A 218 -5.30 8.46 10.11
N GLU A 219 -5.69 8.95 11.28
CA GLU A 219 -5.83 10.38 11.54
C GLU A 219 -4.53 11.15 11.28
N GLN A 220 -3.37 10.60 11.66
CA GLN A 220 -2.08 11.25 11.55
C GLN A 220 -1.44 11.12 10.16
N LEU A 221 -1.54 9.96 9.52
CA LEU A 221 -0.82 9.66 8.29
C LEU A 221 -1.67 9.85 7.02
N ILE A 222 -2.95 9.49 7.08
CA ILE A 222 -3.88 9.55 5.95
C ILE A 222 -4.73 10.82 6.00
N GLY A 223 -5.26 11.16 7.18
CA GLY A 223 -6.18 12.27 7.39
C GLY A 223 -7.63 11.86 7.12
N ALA A 224 -8.36 12.65 6.35
CA ALA A 224 -9.77 12.41 6.08
C ALA A 224 -10.02 11.13 5.28
N THR A 225 -11.02 10.36 5.71
CA THR A 225 -11.44 9.07 5.12
C THR A 225 -12.90 9.09 4.64
N ASP A 226 -13.33 10.20 4.07
CA ASP A 226 -14.70 10.43 3.60
C ASP A 226 -14.85 10.32 2.07
N GLY A 227 -13.78 9.95 1.35
CA GLY A 227 -13.76 9.80 -0.09
C GLY A 227 -13.83 11.11 -0.88
N ARG A 228 -13.58 12.26 -0.23
CA ARG A 228 -13.73 13.60 -0.82
C ARG A 228 -12.45 14.44 -0.81
N VAL A 229 -11.30 13.82 -0.62
CA VAL A 229 -10.02 14.55 -0.60
C VAL A 229 -9.71 15.18 -1.95
N SER A 230 -10.01 14.47 -3.04
CA SER A 230 -9.82 14.98 -4.40
C SER A 230 -10.66 16.24 -4.66
N GLU A 231 -11.91 16.29 -4.16
CA GLU A 231 -12.78 17.46 -4.24
C GLU A 231 -12.16 18.64 -3.49
N ARG A 232 -11.72 18.44 -2.24
CA ARG A 232 -11.05 19.49 -1.45
C ARG A 232 -9.81 20.07 -2.14
N ILE A 233 -9.05 19.21 -2.83
CA ILE A 233 -7.88 19.67 -3.60
C ILE A 233 -8.32 20.57 -4.75
N VAL A 234 -9.36 20.20 -5.48
CA VAL A 234 -9.90 20.98 -6.59
C VAL A 234 -10.45 22.31 -6.09
N ASP A 235 -11.27 22.29 -5.04
CA ASP A 235 -11.87 23.51 -4.45
C ASP A 235 -10.80 24.48 -3.99
N TRP A 236 -9.76 23.97 -3.32
CA TRP A 236 -8.64 24.81 -2.89
C TRP A 236 -7.88 25.41 -4.08
N LEU A 237 -7.64 24.64 -5.14
CA LEU A 237 -6.97 25.12 -6.36
C LEU A 237 -7.79 26.20 -7.05
N LEU A 238 -9.10 26.01 -7.17
CA LEU A 238 -9.99 26.99 -7.78
C LEU A 238 -10.04 28.31 -6.99
N ALA A 239 -9.98 28.22 -5.66
CA ALA A 239 -10.01 29.39 -4.79
C ALA A 239 -8.69 30.20 -4.77
N HIS A 240 -7.53 29.54 -5.01
CA HIS A 240 -6.21 30.15 -4.81
C HIS A 240 -5.35 30.24 -6.07
N VAL A 241 -5.68 29.50 -7.12
CA VAL A 241 -5.02 29.55 -8.43
C VAL A 241 -6.05 30.09 -9.40
N GLY A 242 -6.03 31.40 -9.63
CA GLY A 242 -6.93 32.04 -10.61
C GLY A 242 -6.87 31.34 -11.98
N PRO A 243 -7.83 31.59 -12.88
CA PRO A 243 -7.86 30.94 -14.19
C PRO A 243 -6.52 31.20 -14.87
N THR A 244 -5.72 30.14 -15.03
CA THR A 244 -4.51 30.18 -15.84
C THR A 244 -4.95 30.51 -17.26
N THR A 245 -4.76 31.75 -17.70
CA THR A 245 -4.79 32.07 -19.12
C THR A 245 -3.77 31.14 -19.77
N ARG A 246 -4.26 30.10 -20.45
CA ARG A 246 -3.38 29.28 -21.31
C ARG A 246 -2.61 30.24 -22.20
N PRO A 247 -1.27 30.18 -22.26
CA PRO A 247 -0.55 30.95 -23.27
C PRO A 247 -1.14 30.50 -24.61
N ARG A 248 -1.71 31.44 -25.32
CA ARG A 248 -2.20 31.26 -26.68
C ARG A 248 -1.03 30.70 -27.48
N ALA A 249 -1.17 29.46 -27.95
CA ALA A 249 -0.19 28.87 -28.85
C ALA A 249 0.06 29.89 -29.96
N ALA A 250 1.27 30.43 -30.03
CA ALA A 250 1.68 31.32 -31.10
C ALA A 250 1.49 30.53 -32.40
N ALA A 251 0.57 31.01 -33.22
CA ALA A 251 0.37 30.47 -34.56
C ALA A 251 1.71 30.54 -35.27
N ALA A 252 2.36 29.38 -35.46
CA ALA A 252 3.52 29.27 -36.33
C ALA A 252 3.03 29.63 -37.73
N GLY A 253 3.28 30.88 -38.13
CA GLY A 253 3.01 31.38 -39.45
C GLY A 253 3.81 30.58 -40.47
N ALA A 254 3.09 30.01 -41.40
CA ALA A 254 3.66 29.52 -42.65
C ALA A 254 4.45 30.62 -43.33
N ARG A 255 5.71 30.39 -43.65
CA ARG A 255 6.41 31.01 -44.77
C ARG A 255 7.25 29.97 -45.48
N VAL A 256 6.81 29.71 -46.69
CA VAL A 256 7.50 29.41 -47.96
C VAL A 256 8.69 28.47 -47.87
#